data_790c7e7570f0df54b2266d98eb59d6c4
#
_entry.id   790c7e7570f0df54b2266d98eb59d6c4
#
_cell.length_a   1.000
_cell.length_b   1.000
_cell.length_c   1.000
_cell.angle_alpha   90.00
_cell.angle_beta   90.00
_cell.angle_gamma   90.00
#
_symmetry.space_group_name_H-M   'P 1'
#
loop_
_entity.id
_entity.type
_entity.pdbx_description
1 polymer ?
#
loop_
_entity_poly.entity_id
_entity_poly.type
_entity_poly.pdbx_seq_one_letter_code
_entity_poly.pdbx_strand_id
1 'polypeptide(L)'
;MSTSTRVRTQLSRAGRPERVVGPLLALGGVTFFAGGAIHPGDSGRGSKVSQLHEMLVGSMWYPSHALLLAAMACFATAILAFRRRGGLGTGMATVTGAVSVIAVVATIGMTLHLFAALDADGIAGGEKTFIYQAQTWNETIVDPLWGLGIAALAVAGGLTRTIGNPITLALGLVGGLAYSLASATIAFTDRFDALFPLASLIGIWAVVVGLMMLPRKARSGGAASAPDLDRAETSN
;
A
#
# COMPACT_ATOMS: atom_id res chain seq x y z
N MET A 1 -21.16 37.71 15.34
CA MET A 1 -21.27 36.28 14.97
C MET A 1 -19.89 35.67 14.93
N SER A 2 -19.68 34.74 15.72
CA SER A 2 -18.56 34.47 16.58
C SER A 2 -17.47 33.64 15.91
N THR A 3 -16.20 34.02 16.13
CA THR A 3 -14.95 33.30 15.78
C THR A 3 -14.95 31.83 16.23
N SER A 4 -15.72 31.49 17.29
CA SER A 4 -15.88 30.14 17.85
C SER A 4 -16.53 29.14 16.87
N THR A 5 -17.47 29.57 16.04
CA THR A 5 -18.17 28.69 15.10
C THR A 5 -17.28 28.29 13.91
N ARG A 6 -16.39 29.18 13.46
CA ARG A 6 -15.42 28.88 12.37
C ARG A 6 -14.36 27.88 12.80
N VAL A 7 -13.86 27.97 14.02
CA VAL A 7 -12.85 27.04 14.56
C VAL A 7 -13.44 25.62 14.71
N ARG A 8 -14.67 25.47 15.18
CA ARG A 8 -15.34 24.17 15.26
C ARG A 8 -15.56 23.52 13.89
N THR A 9 -15.90 24.30 12.86
CA THR A 9 -16.13 23.79 11.51
C THR A 9 -14.81 23.35 10.85
N GLN A 10 -13.70 24.01 11.15
CA GLN A 10 -12.38 23.60 10.64
C GLN A 10 -11.88 22.32 11.35
N LEU A 11 -12.08 22.19 12.65
CA LEU A 11 -11.70 20.97 13.39
C LEU A 11 -12.51 19.74 12.97
N SER A 12 -13.79 19.90 12.58
CA SER A 12 -14.61 18.79 12.09
C SER A 12 -14.23 18.34 10.67
N ARG A 13 -13.60 19.20 9.86
CA ARG A 13 -13.09 18.86 8.52
C ARG A 13 -11.74 18.16 8.56
N ALA A 14 -10.88 18.46 9.55
CA ALA A 14 -9.56 17.85 9.69
C ALA A 14 -9.63 16.35 10.04
N GLY A 15 -10.70 15.88 10.67
CA GLY A 15 -10.83 14.47 11.08
C GLY A 15 -11.28 13.48 9.98
N ARG A 16 -11.63 13.93 8.77
CA ARG A 16 -12.13 13.04 7.71
C ARG A 16 -11.04 12.22 6.97
N PRO A 17 -9.90 12.82 6.56
CA PRO A 17 -8.87 12.05 5.85
C PRO A 17 -8.27 10.93 6.71
N GLU A 18 -8.08 11.13 8.00
CA GLU A 18 -7.49 10.13 8.90
C GLU A 18 -8.34 8.87 9.03
N ARG A 19 -9.66 8.99 8.93
CA ARG A 19 -10.58 7.87 9.08
C ARG A 19 -10.51 6.87 7.93
N VAL A 20 -10.05 7.29 6.76
CA VAL A 20 -9.99 6.42 5.57
C VAL A 20 -8.60 5.83 5.33
N VAL A 21 -7.52 6.48 5.82
CA VAL A 21 -6.14 6.02 5.58
C VAL A 21 -5.91 4.63 6.17
N GLY A 22 -6.24 4.44 7.44
CA GLY A 22 -6.05 3.15 8.11
C GLY A 22 -6.79 1.99 7.44
N PRO A 23 -8.12 2.09 7.24
CA PRO A 23 -8.87 1.06 6.53
C PRO A 23 -8.37 0.76 5.12
N LEU A 24 -8.01 1.79 4.34
CA LEU A 24 -7.50 1.60 2.98
C LEU A 24 -6.12 0.93 2.97
N LEU A 25 -5.21 1.29 3.89
CA LEU A 25 -3.93 0.59 4.02
C LEU A 25 -4.13 -0.88 4.41
N ALA A 26 -5.00 -1.15 5.38
CA ALA A 26 -5.27 -2.51 5.81
C ALA A 26 -5.90 -3.36 4.69
N LEU A 27 -6.90 -2.81 3.99
CA LEU A 27 -7.53 -3.48 2.85
C LEU A 27 -6.52 -3.71 1.71
N GLY A 28 -5.75 -2.67 1.35
CA GLY A 28 -4.69 -2.78 0.35
C GLY A 28 -3.66 -3.84 0.70
N GLY A 29 -3.27 -3.92 1.99
CA GLY A 29 -2.33 -4.94 2.47
C GLY A 29 -2.88 -6.37 2.34
N VAL A 30 -4.16 -6.57 2.71
CA VAL A 30 -4.82 -7.88 2.58
C VAL A 30 -4.94 -8.29 1.11
N THR A 31 -5.41 -7.39 0.23
CA THR A 31 -5.57 -7.69 -1.19
C THR A 31 -4.22 -7.87 -1.90
N PHE A 32 -3.19 -7.13 -1.51
CA PHE A 32 -1.81 -7.33 -2.00
C PHE A 32 -1.28 -8.72 -1.65
N PHE A 33 -1.41 -9.11 -0.38
CA PHE A 33 -0.99 -10.43 0.09
C PHE A 33 -1.77 -11.54 -0.61
N ALA A 34 -3.09 -11.43 -0.71
CA ALA A 34 -3.94 -12.41 -1.36
C ALA A 34 -3.64 -12.53 -2.86
N GLY A 35 -3.49 -11.41 -3.58
CA GLY A 35 -3.14 -11.38 -4.99
C GLY A 35 -1.78 -12.03 -5.25
N GLY A 36 -0.78 -11.71 -4.45
CA GLY A 36 0.55 -12.34 -4.55
C GLY A 36 0.53 -13.84 -4.23
N ALA A 37 -0.27 -14.27 -3.26
CA ALA A 37 -0.37 -15.68 -2.87
C ALA A 37 -0.99 -16.59 -3.94
N ILE A 38 -1.87 -16.04 -4.79
CA ILE A 38 -2.50 -16.79 -5.90
C ILE A 38 -1.94 -16.40 -7.27
N HIS A 39 -0.84 -15.63 -7.30
CA HIS A 39 -0.20 -15.23 -8.54
C HIS A 39 0.29 -16.46 -9.31
N PRO A 40 0.00 -16.58 -10.63
CA PRO A 40 0.47 -17.72 -11.40
C PRO A 40 2.00 -17.73 -11.44
N GLY A 41 2.56 -18.89 -11.23
CA GLY A 41 3.99 -19.15 -11.47
C GLY A 41 4.23 -19.64 -12.88
N ASP A 42 5.49 -19.72 -13.25
CA ASP A 42 5.97 -20.39 -14.47
C ASP A 42 6.78 -21.65 -14.11
N SER A 43 7.17 -22.40 -15.13
CA SER A 43 7.93 -23.64 -14.96
C SER A 43 9.42 -23.43 -14.65
N GLY A 44 9.93 -22.21 -14.72
CA GLY A 44 11.35 -21.86 -14.66
C GLY A 44 12.15 -22.39 -15.86
N ARG A 45 11.48 -22.78 -16.95
CA ARG A 45 12.11 -23.40 -18.12
C ARG A 45 11.87 -22.55 -19.37
N GLY A 46 12.77 -22.67 -20.33
CA GLY A 46 12.66 -21.93 -21.59
C GLY A 46 13.15 -20.48 -21.51
N SER A 47 12.73 -19.67 -22.46
CA SER A 47 13.04 -18.24 -22.50
C SER A 47 12.12 -17.45 -21.55
N LYS A 48 12.52 -16.22 -21.18
CA LYS A 48 11.67 -15.31 -20.40
C LYS A 48 10.30 -15.05 -21.05
N VAL A 49 10.25 -15.00 -22.39
CA VAL A 49 8.99 -14.87 -23.14
C VAL A 49 8.10 -16.11 -22.96
N SER A 50 8.71 -17.32 -22.96
CA SER A 50 7.97 -18.56 -22.71
C SER A 50 7.42 -18.63 -21.28
N GLN A 51 8.22 -18.26 -20.28
CA GLN A 51 7.81 -18.19 -18.88
C GLN A 51 6.67 -17.17 -18.69
N LEU A 52 6.79 -15.98 -19.31
CA LEU A 52 5.74 -15.00 -19.30
C LEU A 52 4.44 -15.52 -19.91
N HIS A 53 4.52 -16.18 -21.06
CA HIS A 53 3.33 -16.78 -21.72
C HIS A 53 2.65 -17.80 -20.79
N GLU A 54 3.41 -18.67 -20.12
CA GLU A 54 2.84 -19.63 -19.16
C GLU A 54 2.04 -18.93 -18.05
N MET A 55 2.53 -17.82 -17.52
CA MET A 55 1.81 -17.03 -16.52
C MET A 55 0.57 -16.36 -17.09
N LEU A 56 0.67 -15.77 -18.30
CA LEU A 56 -0.43 -15.03 -18.94
C LEU A 56 -1.63 -15.92 -19.26
N VAL A 57 -1.42 -17.19 -19.67
CA VAL A 57 -2.49 -18.14 -19.94
C VAL A 57 -2.99 -18.87 -18.68
N GLY A 58 -2.35 -18.65 -17.56
CA GLY A 58 -2.72 -19.25 -16.28
C GLY A 58 -4.09 -18.77 -15.79
N SER A 59 -4.94 -19.68 -15.33
CA SER A 59 -6.30 -19.37 -14.86
C SER A 59 -6.35 -18.35 -13.71
N MET A 60 -5.26 -18.23 -12.94
CA MET A 60 -5.16 -17.28 -11.82
C MET A 60 -4.62 -15.91 -12.23
N TRP A 61 -4.28 -15.67 -13.50
CA TRP A 61 -3.79 -14.37 -13.96
C TRP A 61 -4.75 -13.24 -13.61
N TYR A 62 -5.98 -13.29 -14.13
CA TYR A 62 -6.97 -12.25 -13.86
C TYR A 62 -7.36 -12.11 -12.39
N PRO A 63 -7.65 -13.20 -11.64
CA PRO A 63 -7.98 -13.08 -10.22
C PRO A 63 -6.87 -12.45 -9.40
N SER A 64 -5.61 -12.86 -9.59
CA SER A 64 -4.46 -12.33 -8.85
C SER A 64 -4.23 -10.84 -9.17
N HIS A 65 -4.21 -10.49 -10.46
CA HIS A 65 -3.95 -9.13 -10.89
C HIS A 65 -5.10 -8.17 -10.59
N ALA A 66 -6.34 -8.63 -10.54
CA ALA A 66 -7.47 -7.83 -10.06
C ALA A 66 -7.32 -7.49 -8.57
N LEU A 67 -6.86 -8.43 -7.74
CA LEU A 67 -6.55 -8.18 -6.32
C LEU A 67 -5.37 -7.22 -6.16
N LEU A 68 -4.31 -7.40 -6.96
CA LEU A 68 -3.15 -6.49 -6.94
C LEU A 68 -3.53 -5.07 -7.40
N LEU A 69 -4.37 -4.95 -8.43
CA LEU A 69 -4.89 -3.65 -8.87
C LEU A 69 -5.73 -2.98 -7.78
N ALA A 70 -6.61 -3.73 -7.11
CA ALA A 70 -7.36 -3.23 -5.97
C ALA A 70 -6.43 -2.77 -4.83
N ALA A 71 -5.36 -3.52 -4.57
CA ALA A 71 -4.34 -3.14 -3.60
C ALA A 71 -3.67 -1.81 -3.97
N MET A 72 -3.21 -1.67 -5.23
CA MET A 72 -2.58 -0.43 -5.71
C MET A 72 -3.51 0.76 -5.61
N ALA A 73 -4.79 0.62 -5.98
CA ALA A 73 -5.80 1.67 -5.85
C ALA A 73 -6.03 2.07 -4.37
N CYS A 74 -6.09 1.09 -3.46
CA CYS A 74 -6.19 1.34 -2.03
C CYS A 74 -4.96 2.09 -1.50
N PHE A 75 -3.76 1.66 -1.85
CA PHE A 75 -2.51 2.31 -1.45
C PHE A 75 -2.42 3.74 -2.00
N ALA A 76 -2.67 3.94 -3.29
CA ALA A 76 -2.65 5.26 -3.90
C ALA A 76 -3.63 6.21 -3.20
N THR A 77 -4.86 5.76 -2.94
CA THR A 77 -5.88 6.55 -2.27
C THR A 77 -5.49 6.85 -0.82
N ALA A 78 -4.95 5.86 -0.09
CA ALA A 78 -4.49 6.04 1.29
C ALA A 78 -3.35 7.06 1.39
N ILE A 79 -2.34 6.96 0.51
CA ILE A 79 -1.18 7.85 0.49
C ILE A 79 -1.59 9.28 0.11
N LEU A 80 -2.47 9.44 -0.88
CA LEU A 80 -3.03 10.74 -1.26
C LEU A 80 -3.86 11.36 -0.13
N ALA A 81 -4.68 10.57 0.56
CA ALA A 81 -5.45 11.03 1.72
C ALA A 81 -4.52 11.41 2.88
N PHE A 82 -3.48 10.62 3.13
CA PHE A 82 -2.48 10.90 4.16
C PHE A 82 -1.71 12.19 3.86
N ARG A 83 -1.29 12.41 2.61
CA ARG A 83 -0.65 13.66 2.19
C ARG A 83 -1.52 14.89 2.45
N ARG A 84 -2.85 14.78 2.26
CA ARG A 84 -3.81 15.87 2.46
C ARG A 84 -4.10 16.17 3.94
N ARG A 85 -3.65 15.35 4.85
CA ARG A 85 -3.87 15.52 6.29
C ARG A 85 -3.30 16.83 6.82
N GLY A 86 -2.19 17.30 6.27
CA GLY A 86 -1.44 18.43 6.80
C GLY A 86 -0.59 18.08 8.03
N GLY A 87 0.24 19.01 8.47
CA GLY A 87 1.07 18.83 9.67
C GLY A 87 2.23 17.84 9.52
N LEU A 88 2.51 17.37 8.30
CA LEU A 88 3.67 16.54 8.01
C LEU A 88 4.93 17.40 8.01
N GLY A 89 5.99 16.98 8.71
CA GLY A 89 7.31 17.59 8.58
C GLY A 89 7.83 17.50 7.13
N THR A 90 8.71 18.43 6.74
CA THR A 90 9.19 18.59 5.35
C THR A 90 9.63 17.26 4.71
N GLY A 91 10.45 16.46 5.42
CA GLY A 91 10.92 15.18 4.89
C GLY A 91 9.80 14.20 4.61
N MET A 92 8.84 14.05 5.54
CA MET A 92 7.69 13.16 5.37
C MET A 92 6.75 13.66 4.26
N ALA A 93 6.56 14.97 4.14
CA ALA A 93 5.76 15.57 3.08
C ALA A 93 6.37 15.32 1.69
N THR A 94 7.70 15.44 1.57
CA THR A 94 8.43 15.16 0.33
C THR A 94 8.31 13.69 -0.06
N VAL A 95 8.61 12.76 0.86
CA VAL A 95 8.50 11.32 0.60
C VAL A 95 7.08 10.94 0.21
N THR A 96 6.08 11.37 0.99
CA THR A 96 4.66 11.08 0.69
C THR A 96 4.25 11.68 -0.65
N GLY A 97 4.77 12.88 -1.00
CA GLY A 97 4.54 13.52 -2.29
C GLY A 97 5.05 12.68 -3.46
N ALA A 98 6.31 12.27 -3.42
CA ALA A 98 6.93 11.44 -4.45
C ALA A 98 6.22 10.08 -4.58
N VAL A 99 5.99 9.41 -3.45
CA VAL A 99 5.32 8.09 -3.45
C VAL A 99 3.87 8.18 -3.91
N SER A 100 3.17 9.29 -3.70
CA SER A 100 1.82 9.50 -4.25
C SER A 100 1.82 9.45 -5.79
N VAL A 101 2.81 10.06 -6.42
CA VAL A 101 2.93 10.04 -7.89
C VAL A 101 3.24 8.62 -8.37
N ILE A 102 4.22 7.97 -7.74
CA ILE A 102 4.58 6.58 -8.07
C ILE A 102 3.37 5.65 -7.90
N ALA A 103 2.60 5.78 -6.82
CA ALA A 103 1.42 4.97 -6.56
C ALA A 103 0.33 5.11 -7.63
N VAL A 104 0.10 6.33 -8.13
CA VAL A 104 -0.84 6.57 -9.22
C VAL A 104 -0.33 5.93 -10.51
N VAL A 105 0.96 6.12 -10.85
CA VAL A 105 1.57 5.50 -12.03
C VAL A 105 1.53 3.98 -11.92
N ALA A 106 1.85 3.39 -10.76
CA ALA A 106 1.78 1.96 -10.53
C ALA A 106 0.35 1.41 -10.66
N THR A 107 -0.66 2.16 -10.24
CA THR A 107 -2.07 1.76 -10.44
C THR A 107 -2.44 1.72 -11.93
N ILE A 108 -1.98 2.69 -12.71
CA ILE A 108 -2.16 2.70 -14.18
C ILE A 108 -1.39 1.55 -14.82
N GLY A 109 -0.13 1.36 -14.44
CA GLY A 109 0.70 0.26 -14.91
C GLY A 109 0.10 -1.10 -14.64
N MET A 110 -0.39 -1.34 -13.41
CA MET A 110 -1.07 -2.58 -13.03
C MET A 110 -2.37 -2.80 -13.83
N THR A 111 -3.07 -1.73 -14.24
CA THR A 111 -4.23 -1.86 -15.12
C THR A 111 -3.82 -2.39 -16.49
N LEU A 112 -2.74 -1.85 -17.07
CA LEU A 112 -2.21 -2.34 -18.36
C LEU A 112 -1.67 -3.77 -18.23
N HIS A 113 -0.99 -4.06 -17.13
CA HIS A 113 -0.47 -5.38 -16.81
C HIS A 113 -1.57 -6.44 -16.68
N LEU A 114 -2.69 -6.12 -16.05
CA LEU A 114 -3.86 -7.01 -15.97
C LEU A 114 -4.33 -7.45 -17.37
N PHE A 115 -4.29 -6.54 -18.36
CA PHE A 115 -4.73 -6.81 -19.73
C PHE A 115 -3.66 -7.46 -20.61
N ALA A 116 -2.44 -7.71 -20.10
CA ALA A 116 -1.38 -8.34 -20.89
C ALA A 116 -1.77 -9.74 -21.40
N ALA A 117 -2.60 -10.47 -20.66
CA ALA A 117 -3.10 -11.79 -21.08
C ALA A 117 -3.96 -11.78 -22.36
N LEU A 118 -4.51 -10.61 -22.74
CA LEU A 118 -5.23 -10.49 -24.03
C LEU A 118 -4.30 -10.62 -25.24
N ASP A 119 -3.00 -10.48 -25.03
CA ASP A 119 -1.98 -10.50 -26.07
C ASP A 119 -0.99 -11.67 -25.92
N ALA A 120 -1.39 -12.68 -25.13
CA ALA A 120 -0.49 -13.78 -24.76
C ALA A 120 0.07 -14.52 -25.99
N ASP A 121 -0.75 -14.80 -27.00
CA ASP A 121 -0.32 -15.52 -28.21
C ASP A 121 0.60 -14.65 -29.08
N GLY A 122 0.32 -13.36 -29.21
CA GLY A 122 1.19 -12.41 -29.91
C GLY A 122 2.56 -12.31 -29.24
N ILE A 123 2.58 -12.25 -27.91
CA ILE A 123 3.82 -12.24 -27.11
C ILE A 123 4.60 -13.54 -27.33
N ALA A 124 3.95 -14.69 -27.30
CA ALA A 124 4.57 -15.99 -27.55
C ALA A 124 5.13 -16.07 -28.99
N GLY A 125 4.46 -15.45 -29.97
CA GLY A 125 4.91 -15.31 -31.35
C GLY A 125 6.07 -14.34 -31.56
N GLY A 126 6.52 -13.64 -30.51
CA GLY A 126 7.61 -12.66 -30.57
C GLY A 126 7.16 -11.26 -30.98
N GLU A 127 5.87 -10.97 -30.98
CA GLU A 127 5.34 -9.64 -31.27
C GLU A 127 5.66 -8.65 -30.14
N LYS A 128 6.20 -7.51 -30.50
CA LYS A 128 6.47 -6.40 -29.56
C LYS A 128 5.33 -5.39 -29.58
N THR A 129 4.16 -5.84 -29.15
CA THR A 129 2.99 -5.00 -29.09
C THR A 129 3.12 -3.90 -28.03
N PHE A 130 2.25 -2.90 -28.09
CA PHE A 130 2.20 -1.85 -27.08
C PHE A 130 1.96 -2.44 -25.67
N ILE A 131 1.06 -3.43 -25.55
CA ILE A 131 0.73 -4.08 -24.27
C ILE A 131 1.95 -4.80 -23.71
N TYR A 132 2.69 -5.56 -24.53
CA TYR A 132 3.94 -6.21 -24.13
C TYR A 132 4.98 -5.21 -23.64
N GLN A 133 5.17 -4.12 -24.37
CA GLN A 133 6.11 -3.08 -23.96
C GLN A 133 5.68 -2.40 -22.65
N ALA A 134 4.41 -2.03 -22.54
CA ALA A 134 3.86 -1.41 -21.33
C ALA A 134 4.01 -2.33 -20.11
N GLN A 135 3.76 -3.65 -20.27
CA GLN A 135 3.97 -4.62 -19.21
C GLN A 135 5.45 -4.69 -18.80
N THR A 136 6.37 -4.85 -19.76
CA THR A 136 7.81 -4.91 -19.46
C THR A 136 8.30 -3.66 -18.73
N TRP A 137 7.83 -2.47 -19.13
CA TRP A 137 8.16 -1.21 -18.45
C TRP A 137 7.54 -1.14 -17.04
N ASN A 138 6.32 -1.63 -16.88
CA ASN A 138 5.70 -1.69 -15.56
C ASN A 138 6.54 -2.55 -14.62
N GLU A 139 6.87 -3.77 -15.01
CA GLU A 139 7.64 -4.71 -14.19
C GLU A 139 9.05 -4.22 -13.88
N THR A 140 9.75 -3.69 -14.89
CA THR A 140 11.19 -3.37 -14.75
C THR A 140 11.47 -1.96 -14.22
N ILE A 141 10.51 -1.06 -14.23
CA ILE A 141 10.70 0.33 -13.80
C ILE A 141 9.67 0.74 -12.76
N VAL A 142 8.37 0.59 -13.06
CA VAL A 142 7.31 1.13 -12.19
C VAL A 142 7.21 0.35 -10.89
N ASP A 143 7.19 -0.98 -10.96
CA ASP A 143 7.13 -1.84 -9.78
C ASP A 143 8.36 -1.72 -8.88
N PRO A 144 9.60 -1.68 -9.40
CA PRO A 144 10.76 -1.34 -8.58
C PRO A 144 10.65 0.01 -7.88
N LEU A 145 10.22 1.06 -8.59
CA LEU A 145 10.01 2.37 -7.99
C LEU A 145 8.91 2.35 -6.92
N TRP A 146 7.86 1.56 -7.11
CA TRP A 146 6.84 1.33 -6.11
C TRP A 146 7.43 0.67 -4.86
N GLY A 147 8.20 -0.40 -5.01
CA GLY A 147 8.89 -1.07 -3.90
C GLY A 147 9.79 -0.12 -3.11
N LEU A 148 10.63 0.66 -3.82
CA LEU A 148 11.48 1.70 -3.20
C LEU A 148 10.64 2.77 -2.50
N GLY A 149 9.49 3.15 -3.07
CA GLY A 149 8.56 4.09 -2.47
C GLY A 149 8.02 3.60 -1.13
N ILE A 150 7.62 2.32 -1.05
CA ILE A 150 7.18 1.71 0.21
C ILE A 150 8.32 1.66 1.22
N ALA A 151 9.53 1.25 0.81
CA ALA A 151 10.70 1.27 1.68
C ALA A 151 10.97 2.67 2.24
N ALA A 152 10.93 3.70 1.40
CA ALA A 152 11.12 5.08 1.80
C ALA A 152 10.03 5.57 2.77
N LEU A 153 8.76 5.23 2.52
CA LEU A 153 7.65 5.53 3.44
C LEU A 153 7.82 4.84 4.79
N ALA A 154 8.22 3.57 4.79
CA ALA A 154 8.44 2.81 6.01
C ALA A 154 9.58 3.40 6.85
N VAL A 155 10.69 3.77 6.20
CA VAL A 155 11.82 4.42 6.88
C VAL A 155 11.41 5.79 7.42
N ALA A 156 10.89 6.67 6.55
CA ALA A 156 10.51 8.02 6.97
C ALA A 156 9.44 8.00 8.07
N GLY A 157 8.41 7.16 7.90
CA GLY A 157 7.30 7.01 8.84
C GLY A 157 7.71 6.40 10.16
N GLY A 158 8.56 5.36 10.14
CA GLY A 158 9.05 4.67 11.33
C GLY A 158 10.02 5.52 12.16
N LEU A 159 10.95 6.23 11.50
CA LEU A 159 11.89 7.14 12.17
C LEU A 159 11.18 8.34 12.80
N THR A 160 10.24 8.94 12.11
CA THR A 160 9.45 10.08 12.61
C THR A 160 8.29 9.67 13.52
N ARG A 161 8.00 8.39 13.62
CA ARG A 161 6.82 7.82 14.30
C ARG A 161 5.48 8.40 13.80
N THR A 162 5.47 8.89 12.57
CA THR A 162 4.28 9.48 11.95
C THR A 162 3.33 8.40 11.46
N ILE A 163 3.86 7.34 10.85
CA ILE A 163 3.15 6.14 10.40
C ILE A 163 3.97 4.90 10.73
N GLY A 164 3.77 4.33 11.90
CA GLY A 164 4.45 3.10 12.29
C GLY A 164 5.46 3.25 13.43
N ASN A 165 6.32 2.26 13.51
CA ASN A 165 7.34 2.07 14.57
C ASN A 165 8.55 1.32 13.98
N PRO A 166 9.61 0.99 14.77
CA PRO A 166 10.78 0.27 14.25
C PRO A 166 10.45 -1.10 13.61
N ILE A 167 9.43 -1.80 14.09
CA ILE A 167 9.03 -3.11 13.52
C ILE A 167 8.42 -2.90 12.13
N THR A 168 7.48 -1.97 12.00
CA THR A 168 6.89 -1.65 10.70
C THR A 168 7.91 -1.03 9.74
N LEU A 169 8.90 -0.28 10.24
CA LEU A 169 10.02 0.18 9.44
C LEU A 169 10.76 -1.01 8.81
N ALA A 170 11.13 -2.00 9.62
CA ALA A 170 11.83 -3.19 9.14
C ALA A 170 11.00 -3.98 8.11
N LEU A 171 9.70 -4.19 8.38
CA LEU A 171 8.79 -4.90 7.47
C LEU A 171 8.69 -4.21 6.10
N GLY A 172 8.42 -2.90 6.09
CA GLY A 172 8.27 -2.16 4.84
C GLY A 172 9.59 -1.96 4.09
N LEU A 173 10.71 -1.80 4.81
CA LEU A 173 12.02 -1.71 4.20
C LEU A 173 12.41 -3.01 3.51
N VAL A 174 12.36 -4.14 4.23
CA VAL A 174 12.73 -5.45 3.66
C VAL A 174 11.80 -5.85 2.53
N GLY A 175 10.48 -5.74 2.74
CA GLY A 175 9.50 -6.07 1.70
C GLY A 175 9.64 -5.19 0.46
N GLY A 176 9.80 -3.88 0.66
CA GLY A 176 9.95 -2.93 -0.43
C GLY A 176 11.23 -3.15 -1.25
N LEU A 177 12.37 -3.38 -0.60
CA LEU A 177 13.63 -3.69 -1.29
C LEU A 177 13.59 -5.04 -2.01
N ALA A 178 13.01 -6.07 -1.38
CA ALA A 178 12.86 -7.38 -1.99
C ALA A 178 12.00 -7.31 -3.25
N TYR A 179 10.84 -6.64 -3.17
CA TYR A 179 9.96 -6.43 -4.32
C TYR A 179 10.66 -5.64 -5.42
N SER A 180 11.33 -4.55 -5.06
CA SER A 180 12.05 -3.71 -6.02
C SER A 180 13.11 -4.49 -6.79
N LEU A 181 13.94 -5.29 -6.09
CA LEU A 181 15.01 -6.04 -6.73
C LEU A 181 14.49 -7.18 -7.60
N ALA A 182 13.50 -7.94 -7.10
CA ALA A 182 12.87 -9.01 -7.87
C ALA A 182 12.23 -8.48 -9.15
N SER A 183 11.40 -7.44 -9.04
CA SER A 183 10.72 -6.84 -10.21
C SER A 183 11.70 -6.24 -11.21
N ALA A 184 12.70 -5.48 -10.76
CA ALA A 184 13.69 -4.87 -11.66
C ALA A 184 14.42 -5.88 -12.55
N THR A 185 14.47 -7.13 -12.15
CA THR A 185 15.27 -8.17 -12.81
C THR A 185 14.44 -9.25 -13.49
N ILE A 186 13.12 -9.30 -13.25
CA ILE A 186 12.25 -10.39 -13.71
C ILE A 186 12.30 -10.64 -15.22
N ALA A 187 12.44 -9.58 -16.03
CA ALA A 187 12.51 -9.70 -17.48
C ALA A 187 13.88 -10.23 -17.98
N PHE A 188 14.90 -10.32 -17.12
CA PHE A 188 16.27 -10.61 -17.51
C PHE A 188 16.84 -11.87 -16.88
N THR A 189 16.39 -12.22 -15.65
CA THR A 189 16.98 -13.34 -14.89
C THR A 189 16.03 -13.84 -13.81
N ASP A 190 16.07 -15.13 -13.52
CA ASP A 190 15.31 -15.78 -12.43
C ASP A 190 16.05 -15.71 -11.08
N ARG A 191 17.27 -15.13 -11.08
CA ARG A 191 18.16 -15.18 -9.89
C ARG A 191 17.55 -14.59 -8.64
N PHE A 192 16.67 -13.62 -8.78
CA PHE A 192 16.06 -12.88 -7.67
C PHE A 192 14.58 -13.19 -7.46
N ASP A 193 14.01 -14.15 -8.21
CA ASP A 193 12.59 -14.51 -8.08
C ASP A 193 12.28 -15.07 -6.68
N ALA A 194 13.27 -15.71 -6.02
CA ALA A 194 13.18 -16.14 -4.63
C ALA A 194 12.93 -15.00 -3.62
N LEU A 195 13.02 -13.71 -4.05
CA LEU A 195 12.70 -12.57 -3.20
C LEU A 195 11.21 -12.20 -3.23
N PHE A 196 10.42 -12.67 -4.21
CA PHE A 196 8.98 -12.38 -4.26
C PHE A 196 8.20 -12.79 -3.00
N PRO A 197 8.47 -13.95 -2.35
CA PRO A 197 7.84 -14.25 -1.07
C PRO A 197 8.12 -13.21 0.02
N LEU A 198 9.33 -12.60 0.03
CA LEU A 198 9.64 -11.52 0.97
C LEU A 198 8.91 -10.22 0.65
N ALA A 199 8.52 -10.00 -0.61
CA ALA A 199 7.69 -8.86 -1.01
C ALA A 199 6.32 -8.87 -0.31
N SER A 200 5.82 -10.03 0.13
CA SER A 200 4.58 -10.14 0.92
C SER A 200 4.63 -9.33 2.22
N LEU A 201 5.83 -9.00 2.73
CA LEU A 201 6.02 -8.12 3.89
C LEU A 201 5.47 -6.71 3.65
N ILE A 202 5.32 -6.25 2.39
CA ILE A 202 4.61 -5.01 2.06
C ILE A 202 3.15 -5.10 2.52
N GLY A 203 2.48 -6.21 2.22
CA GLY A 203 1.11 -6.45 2.64
C GLY A 203 0.97 -6.45 4.17
N ILE A 204 1.87 -7.15 4.86
CA ILE A 204 1.89 -7.21 6.33
C ILE A 204 2.16 -5.82 6.92
N TRP A 205 3.15 -5.09 6.37
CA TRP A 205 3.42 -3.70 6.75
C TRP A 205 2.18 -2.82 6.66
N ALA A 206 1.50 -2.88 5.53
CA ALA A 206 0.32 -2.06 5.27
C ALA A 206 -0.84 -2.39 6.21
N VAL A 207 -1.09 -3.69 6.48
CA VAL A 207 -2.10 -4.12 7.46
C VAL A 207 -1.77 -3.59 8.85
N VAL A 208 -0.53 -3.79 9.32
CA VAL A 208 -0.13 -3.38 10.67
C VAL A 208 -0.22 -1.86 10.81
N VAL A 209 0.34 -1.10 9.86
CA VAL A 209 0.26 0.37 9.87
C VAL A 209 -1.20 0.83 9.79
N GLY A 210 -2.00 0.21 8.91
CA GLY A 210 -3.41 0.52 8.77
C GLY A 210 -4.19 0.34 10.08
N LEU A 211 -3.98 -0.77 10.77
CA LEU A 211 -4.61 -1.04 12.07
C LEU A 211 -4.14 -0.06 13.15
N MET A 212 -2.86 0.31 13.16
CA MET A 212 -2.33 1.33 14.09
C MET A 212 -2.96 2.71 13.88
N MET A 213 -3.39 3.01 12.65
CA MET A 213 -4.02 4.28 12.29
C MET A 213 -5.54 4.30 12.49
N LEU A 214 -6.16 3.19 12.89
CA LEU A 214 -7.58 3.18 13.22
C LEU A 214 -7.86 4.05 14.43
N PRO A 215 -8.97 4.83 14.43
CA PRO A 215 -9.36 5.63 15.58
C PRO A 215 -9.63 4.71 16.78
N ARG A 216 -8.85 4.88 17.83
CA ARG A 216 -9.15 4.22 19.11
C ARG A 216 -10.48 4.78 19.61
N LYS A 217 -11.48 3.92 19.86
CA LYS A 217 -12.68 4.32 20.62
C LYS A 217 -12.17 4.97 21.89
N ALA A 218 -12.49 6.26 22.09
CA ALA A 218 -12.29 6.88 23.40
C ALA A 218 -12.98 5.92 24.41
N ARG A 219 -12.20 5.32 25.28
CA ARG A 219 -12.80 4.63 26.44
C ARG A 219 -13.68 5.69 27.07
N SER A 220 -15.00 5.47 27.01
CA SER A 220 -15.95 6.22 27.81
C SER A 220 -15.46 6.01 29.22
N GLY A 221 -14.67 6.96 29.72
CA GLY A 221 -14.23 7.02 31.08
C GLY A 221 -15.53 6.97 31.89
N GLY A 222 -15.74 5.88 32.61
CA GLY A 222 -16.78 5.84 33.61
C GLY A 222 -16.61 7.12 34.41
N ALA A 223 -17.60 7.98 34.28
CA ALA A 223 -17.80 9.05 35.27
C ALA A 223 -17.82 8.34 36.60
N ALA A 224 -16.68 8.30 37.27
CA ALA A 224 -16.68 8.02 38.70
C ALA A 224 -17.64 9.04 39.29
N SER A 225 -18.83 8.55 39.66
CA SER A 225 -19.77 9.31 40.43
C SER A 225 -18.99 9.87 41.60
N ALA A 226 -18.78 11.18 41.61
CA ALA A 226 -18.26 11.86 42.76
C ALA A 226 -19.15 11.47 43.95
N PRO A 227 -18.60 11.01 45.06
CA PRO A 227 -19.39 10.75 46.23
C PRO A 227 -20.08 12.05 46.65
N ASP A 228 -21.41 11.96 46.76
CA ASP A 228 -22.29 13.04 47.21
C ASP A 228 -21.95 13.37 48.67
N LEU A 229 -21.03 14.35 48.86
CA LEU A 229 -20.57 14.80 50.19
C LEU A 229 -21.51 15.84 50.83
N ASP A 230 -22.64 16.16 50.19
CA ASP A 230 -23.58 17.19 50.68
C ASP A 230 -24.70 16.68 51.59
N ARG A 231 -24.57 15.51 52.23
CA ARG A 231 -25.62 14.98 53.14
C ARG A 231 -25.23 14.89 54.60
N ALA A 232 -24.35 15.74 55.09
CA ALA A 232 -23.90 15.68 56.48
C ALA A 232 -23.95 17.01 57.27
N GLU A 233 -24.79 17.98 56.91
CA GLU A 233 -24.96 19.20 57.75
C GLU A 233 -26.42 19.69 57.81
N THR A 234 -27.33 18.87 58.34
CA THR A 234 -28.56 19.40 58.93
C THR A 234 -29.11 18.42 59.99
N SER A 235 -28.44 18.35 61.16
CA SER A 235 -29.10 17.89 62.37
C SER A 235 -28.36 18.45 63.59
N ASN A 236 -28.72 19.68 63.96
CA ASN A 236 -28.81 20.13 65.35
C ASN A 236 -29.68 21.37 65.44
#